data_7a46e69f03f3f93c1f5bc15871df3aee
#
_entry.id   7a46e69f03f3f93c1f5bc15871df3aee
#
_cell.length_a   1.000
_cell.length_b   1.000
_cell.length_c   1.000
_cell.angle_alpha   90.00
_cell.angle_beta   90.00
_cell.angle_gamma   90.00
#
_symmetry.space_group_name_H-M   'P 1'
#
loop_
_entity.id
_entity.type
_entity.pdbx_description
1 polymer ?
#
loop_
_entity_poly.entity_id
_entity_poly.type
_entity_poly.pdbx_seq_one_letter_code
_entity_poly.pdbx_strand_id
1 'polypeptide(L)'
;MKHAVIMTFPSWKWDEYGFCMRGFIQNWPKEVQGYALVEKPEDIPLDVIPENLTILDFNEVCGESIQQFEDRNRSRQEIFNMDSFNPNIRFSAAKFARKAYAQLHILENIDADVVWYTDADLFTHQPVSLEMLDSLTSGEAYMGFTPRWWRKKTPLAASLENKTLGEKGYTETGLMFWKTKHEKHKEWCSLYRSMYDEDKIFEFDAWHDCVAFDYATLNLYLNKSIQIVDLGYGQRSNHPLVSGPLGKWFDHMKGKRKFAGFSHERVRMHGK
;
A
#
# COMPACT_ATOMS: atom_id res chain seq x y z
N MET A 1 -21.19 0.74 -4.34
CA MET A 1 -20.20 1.86 -4.28
C MET A 1 -19.31 1.81 -5.52
N LYS A 2 -18.79 2.97 -5.96
CA LYS A 2 -17.79 3.02 -7.05
C LYS A 2 -16.41 2.73 -6.46
N HIS A 3 -15.85 1.58 -6.81
CA HIS A 3 -14.52 1.15 -6.34
C HIS A 3 -13.45 1.43 -7.38
N ALA A 4 -12.25 1.79 -6.90
CA ALA A 4 -11.03 1.87 -7.69
C ALA A 4 -9.86 1.17 -6.96
N VAL A 5 -8.82 0.79 -7.70
CA VAL A 5 -7.61 0.14 -7.17
C VAL A 5 -6.37 0.87 -7.65
N ILE A 6 -5.48 1.21 -6.72
CA ILE A 6 -4.15 1.76 -7.00
C ILE A 6 -3.13 0.63 -6.98
N MET A 7 -2.28 0.61 -7.98
CA MET A 7 -1.10 -0.26 -8.10
C MET A 7 0.10 0.60 -8.47
N THR A 8 1.26 0.36 -7.87
CA THR A 8 2.50 1.04 -8.26
C THR A 8 3.68 0.10 -8.15
N PHE A 9 4.49 0.05 -9.18
CA PHE A 9 5.67 -0.82 -9.23
C PHE A 9 6.65 -0.36 -10.33
N PRO A 10 7.95 -0.73 -10.20
CA PRO A 10 8.93 -0.51 -11.25
C PRO A 10 8.65 -1.46 -12.43
N SER A 11 8.12 -0.92 -13.54
CA SER A 11 7.65 -1.71 -14.69
C SER A 11 8.73 -2.55 -15.36
N TRP A 12 9.99 -2.09 -15.37
CA TRP A 12 11.15 -2.88 -15.85
C TRP A 12 11.47 -4.14 -15.03
N LYS A 13 10.79 -4.30 -13.87
CA LYS A 13 10.84 -5.51 -13.04
C LYS A 13 9.49 -6.23 -13.02
N TRP A 14 8.83 -6.31 -14.16
CA TRP A 14 7.51 -6.91 -14.30
C TRP A 14 7.39 -8.29 -13.65
N ASP A 15 8.36 -9.17 -13.87
CA ASP A 15 8.34 -10.54 -13.33
C ASP A 15 8.40 -10.57 -11.80
N GLU A 16 9.04 -9.56 -11.18
CA GLU A 16 9.20 -9.48 -9.74
C GLU A 16 8.09 -8.68 -9.03
N TYR A 17 7.49 -7.70 -9.74
CA TYR A 17 6.60 -6.71 -9.12
C TYR A 17 5.26 -6.51 -9.85
N GLY A 18 5.05 -7.11 -11.01
CA GLY A 18 3.77 -7.04 -11.72
C GLY A 18 2.64 -7.91 -11.13
N PHE A 19 2.82 -8.49 -9.95
CA PHE A 19 1.83 -9.40 -9.34
C PHE A 19 0.50 -8.71 -9.05
N CYS A 20 0.51 -7.48 -8.55
CA CYS A 20 -0.71 -6.73 -8.26
C CYS A 20 -1.54 -6.53 -9.53
N MET A 21 -0.91 -6.12 -10.63
CA MET A 21 -1.57 -5.86 -11.90
C MET A 21 -2.07 -7.15 -12.56
N ARG A 22 -1.26 -8.21 -12.58
CA ARG A 22 -1.70 -9.54 -13.07
C ARG A 22 -2.90 -10.07 -12.28
N GLY A 23 -2.83 -9.96 -10.95
CA GLY A 23 -3.94 -10.36 -10.07
C GLY A 23 -5.19 -9.52 -10.29
N PHE A 24 -5.03 -8.21 -10.53
CA PHE A 24 -6.13 -7.32 -10.88
C PHE A 24 -6.82 -7.75 -12.17
N ILE A 25 -6.07 -7.90 -13.24
CA ILE A 25 -6.59 -8.28 -14.57
C ILE A 25 -7.35 -9.61 -14.51
N GLN A 26 -6.83 -10.57 -13.75
CA GLN A 26 -7.38 -11.93 -13.71
C GLN A 26 -8.59 -12.09 -12.78
N ASN A 27 -8.62 -11.36 -11.67
CA ASN A 27 -9.47 -11.73 -10.54
C ASN A 27 -10.31 -10.57 -9.96
N TRP A 28 -10.21 -9.35 -10.48
CA TRP A 28 -11.06 -8.25 -10.02
C TRP A 28 -12.26 -8.03 -10.95
N PRO A 29 -13.40 -7.56 -10.41
CA PRO A 29 -14.58 -7.25 -11.22
C PRO A 29 -14.28 -6.17 -12.26
N LYS A 30 -14.89 -6.28 -13.44
CA LYS A 30 -14.72 -5.29 -14.52
C LYS A 30 -15.26 -3.89 -14.18
N GLU A 31 -16.18 -3.83 -13.23
CA GLU A 31 -16.75 -2.59 -12.70
C GLU A 31 -15.79 -1.83 -11.80
N VAL A 32 -14.72 -2.45 -11.34
CA VAL A 32 -13.67 -1.82 -10.55
C VAL A 32 -12.62 -1.24 -11.48
N GLN A 33 -12.37 0.06 -11.36
CA GLN A 33 -11.35 0.74 -12.15
C GLN A 33 -9.97 0.57 -11.53
N GLY A 34 -9.01 0.02 -12.27
CA GLY A 34 -7.61 -0.06 -11.90
C GLY A 34 -6.81 1.15 -12.38
N TYR A 35 -5.87 1.62 -11.56
CA TYR A 35 -4.88 2.64 -11.91
C TYR A 35 -3.49 2.11 -11.56
N ALA A 36 -2.68 1.88 -12.57
CA ALA A 36 -1.29 1.43 -12.43
C ALA A 36 -0.35 2.62 -12.70
N LEU A 37 0.35 3.08 -11.67
CA LEU A 37 1.36 4.12 -11.79
C LEU A 37 2.73 3.45 -11.87
N VAL A 38 3.38 3.57 -13.01
CA VAL A 38 4.65 2.89 -13.32
C VAL A 38 5.63 3.86 -13.95
N GLU A 39 6.93 3.65 -13.75
CA GLU A 39 7.96 4.58 -14.25
C GLU A 39 8.22 4.45 -15.76
N LYS A 40 7.85 3.33 -16.37
CA LYS A 40 8.02 3.04 -17.81
C LYS A 40 6.84 2.22 -18.32
N PRO A 41 5.74 2.86 -18.72
CA PRO A 41 4.55 2.18 -19.24
C PRO A 41 4.85 1.23 -20.40
N GLU A 42 5.82 1.57 -21.24
CA GLU A 42 6.24 0.80 -22.40
C GLU A 42 6.90 -0.56 -22.06
N ASP A 43 7.38 -0.72 -20.82
CA ASP A 43 7.98 -2.00 -20.37
C ASP A 43 6.92 -3.02 -19.91
N ILE A 44 5.62 -2.66 -19.91
CA ILE A 44 4.56 -3.57 -19.51
C ILE A 44 4.23 -4.51 -20.68
N PRO A 45 4.44 -5.83 -20.53
CA PRO A 45 4.29 -6.79 -21.60
C PRO A 45 2.82 -7.24 -21.75
N LEU A 46 1.93 -6.32 -22.06
CA LEU A 46 0.53 -6.60 -22.32
C LEU A 46 0.17 -6.24 -23.74
N ASP A 47 -0.27 -7.22 -24.51
CA ASP A 47 -0.78 -7.01 -25.87
C ASP A 47 -2.10 -6.24 -25.87
N VAL A 48 -2.92 -6.42 -24.82
CA VAL A 48 -4.21 -5.75 -24.65
C VAL A 48 -4.36 -5.30 -23.20
N ILE A 49 -4.59 -4.01 -23.03
CA ILE A 49 -4.91 -3.41 -21.72
C ILE A 49 -6.43 -3.48 -21.55
N PRO A 50 -6.97 -4.08 -20.46
CA PRO A 50 -8.40 -4.10 -20.21
C PRO A 50 -8.99 -2.70 -20.10
N GLU A 51 -10.24 -2.52 -20.52
CA GLU A 51 -10.94 -1.21 -20.50
C GLU A 51 -11.02 -0.61 -19.07
N ASN A 52 -11.06 -1.46 -18.06
CA ASN A 52 -11.10 -1.03 -16.65
C ASN A 52 -9.71 -0.86 -16.03
N LEU A 53 -8.65 -0.72 -16.81
CA LEU A 53 -7.29 -0.49 -16.35
C LEU A 53 -6.67 0.71 -17.06
N THR A 54 -6.29 1.72 -16.29
CA THR A 54 -5.53 2.88 -16.77
C THR A 54 -4.10 2.77 -16.30
N ILE A 55 -3.15 2.85 -17.25
CA ILE A 55 -1.72 2.91 -16.95
C ILE A 55 -1.29 4.38 -17.03
N LEU A 56 -0.66 4.86 -15.97
CA LEU A 56 -0.16 6.23 -15.84
C LEU A 56 1.36 6.21 -15.74
N ASP A 57 2.04 7.10 -16.44
CA ASP A 57 3.46 7.34 -16.24
C ASP A 57 3.66 8.06 -14.91
N PHE A 58 4.34 7.38 -13.98
CA PHE A 58 4.66 7.92 -12.66
C PHE A 58 5.45 9.23 -12.76
N ASN A 59 6.39 9.33 -13.71
CA ASN A 59 7.24 10.50 -13.86
C ASN A 59 6.44 11.71 -14.37
N GLU A 60 5.43 11.50 -15.22
CA GLU A 60 4.55 12.58 -15.67
C GLU A 60 3.67 13.11 -14.54
N VAL A 61 3.13 12.23 -13.68
CA VAL A 61 2.12 12.64 -12.68
C VAL A 61 2.70 12.90 -11.28
N CYS A 62 3.83 12.31 -10.93
CA CYS A 62 4.46 12.41 -9.60
C CYS A 62 5.95 12.81 -9.66
N GLY A 63 6.54 12.93 -10.87
CA GLY A 63 7.98 13.15 -11.04
C GLY A 63 8.50 14.41 -10.35
N GLU A 64 7.76 15.50 -10.40
CA GLU A 64 8.14 16.75 -9.74
C GLU A 64 8.23 16.57 -8.21
N SER A 65 7.22 15.96 -7.59
CA SER A 65 7.20 15.75 -6.13
C SER A 65 8.34 14.87 -5.65
N ILE A 66 8.61 13.77 -6.37
CA ILE A 66 9.73 12.90 -5.99
C ILE A 66 11.08 13.56 -6.21
N GLN A 67 11.23 14.32 -7.31
CA GLN A 67 12.46 15.06 -7.59
C GLN A 67 12.75 16.09 -6.51
N GLN A 68 11.75 16.87 -6.09
CA GLN A 68 11.87 17.83 -5.00
C GLN A 68 12.28 17.16 -3.69
N PHE A 69 11.70 16.01 -3.35
CA PHE A 69 12.08 15.24 -2.17
C PHE A 69 13.53 14.73 -2.25
N GLU A 70 13.91 14.15 -3.38
CA GLU A 70 15.25 13.62 -3.61
C GLU A 70 16.32 14.73 -3.60
N ASP A 71 16.02 15.89 -4.19
CA ASP A 71 16.96 17.02 -4.24
C ASP A 71 17.20 17.63 -2.85
N ARG A 72 16.15 17.82 -2.05
CA ARG A 72 16.30 18.28 -0.66
C ARG A 72 17.14 17.33 0.19
N ASN A 73 17.08 16.05 -0.10
CA ASN A 73 17.69 14.99 0.71
C ASN A 73 18.90 14.31 0.05
N ARG A 74 19.48 14.92 -0.99
CA ARG A 74 20.58 14.34 -1.80
C ARG A 74 21.82 13.96 -0.98
N SER A 75 22.07 14.61 0.14
CA SER A 75 23.18 14.29 1.04
C SER A 75 22.97 13.00 1.84
N ARG A 76 21.74 12.50 1.93
CA ARG A 76 21.37 11.28 2.66
C ARG A 76 21.40 10.09 1.71
N GLN A 77 22.58 9.53 1.46
CA GLN A 77 22.75 8.46 0.46
C GLN A 77 21.90 7.20 0.74
N GLU A 78 21.64 6.91 2.01
CA GLU A 78 20.83 5.76 2.43
C GLU A 78 19.39 5.78 1.91
N ILE A 79 18.81 6.95 1.64
CA ILE A 79 17.42 7.05 1.13
C ILE A 79 17.26 6.47 -0.28
N PHE A 80 18.36 6.39 -1.05
CA PHE A 80 18.35 5.91 -2.44
C PHE A 80 18.55 4.40 -2.57
N ASN A 81 18.63 3.68 -1.45
CA ASN A 81 18.76 2.23 -1.49
C ASN A 81 17.45 1.57 -1.98
N MET A 82 17.44 1.10 -3.21
CA MET A 82 16.27 0.46 -3.84
C MET A 82 16.26 -1.07 -3.72
N ASP A 83 17.31 -1.67 -3.15
CA ASP A 83 17.42 -3.11 -3.01
C ASP A 83 16.49 -3.64 -1.91
N SER A 84 15.45 -4.36 -2.30
CA SER A 84 14.45 -4.95 -1.40
C SER A 84 15.00 -6.08 -0.52
N PHE A 85 16.18 -6.62 -0.83
CA PHE A 85 16.86 -7.64 -0.04
C PHE A 85 17.88 -7.06 0.94
N ASN A 86 18.18 -5.75 0.84
CA ASN A 86 19.07 -5.09 1.76
C ASN A 86 18.40 -4.95 3.14
N PRO A 87 19.05 -5.35 4.25
CA PRO A 87 18.51 -5.20 5.60
C PRO A 87 18.22 -3.74 5.98
N ASN A 88 18.89 -2.78 5.33
CA ASN A 88 18.69 -1.35 5.53
C ASN A 88 17.57 -0.75 4.66
N ILE A 89 16.79 -1.56 3.95
CA ILE A 89 15.66 -1.11 3.12
C ILE A 89 14.68 -0.22 3.90
N ARG A 90 14.58 -0.37 5.21
CA ARG A 90 13.76 0.47 6.09
C ARG A 90 14.12 1.96 6.07
N PHE A 91 15.30 2.31 5.56
CA PHE A 91 15.78 3.69 5.42
C PHE A 91 15.69 4.20 3.97
N SER A 92 15.12 3.45 3.06
CA SER A 92 15.01 3.80 1.63
C SER A 92 13.85 4.75 1.38
N ALA A 93 13.87 5.92 2.00
CA ALA A 93 12.76 6.87 1.96
C ALA A 93 12.34 7.26 0.53
N ALA A 94 13.27 7.38 -0.42
CA ALA A 94 12.95 7.69 -1.81
C ALA A 94 12.08 6.63 -2.48
N LYS A 95 12.33 5.35 -2.20
CA LYS A 95 11.49 4.24 -2.67
C LYS A 95 10.06 4.35 -2.14
N PHE A 96 9.92 4.61 -0.85
CA PHE A 96 8.61 4.66 -0.20
C PHE A 96 7.86 5.97 -0.48
N ALA A 97 8.59 7.08 -0.72
CA ALA A 97 8.01 8.32 -1.21
C ALA A 97 7.31 8.12 -2.58
N ARG A 98 7.89 7.34 -3.49
CA ARG A 98 7.26 7.01 -4.78
C ARG A 98 5.90 6.33 -4.56
N LYS A 99 5.83 5.37 -3.65
CA LYS A 99 4.56 4.72 -3.28
C LYS A 99 3.55 5.73 -2.72
N ALA A 100 3.99 6.59 -1.80
CA ALA A 100 3.13 7.59 -1.17
C ALA A 100 2.59 8.61 -2.18
N TYR A 101 3.44 9.17 -3.05
CA TYR A 101 3.00 10.12 -4.07
C TYR A 101 2.05 9.48 -5.09
N ALA A 102 2.28 8.23 -5.50
CA ALA A 102 1.37 7.49 -6.36
C ALA A 102 -0.02 7.30 -5.70
N GLN A 103 -0.05 6.94 -4.42
CA GLN A 103 -1.29 6.82 -3.66
C GLN A 103 -2.01 8.17 -3.56
N LEU A 104 -1.30 9.23 -3.19
CA LEU A 104 -1.86 10.58 -3.06
C LEU A 104 -2.40 11.12 -4.38
N HIS A 105 -1.68 10.89 -5.49
CA HIS A 105 -2.15 11.32 -6.80
C HIS A 105 -3.53 10.76 -7.13
N ILE A 106 -3.74 9.47 -6.91
CA ILE A 106 -5.03 8.83 -7.18
C ILE A 106 -6.09 9.25 -6.16
N LEU A 107 -5.76 9.25 -4.86
CA LEU A 107 -6.69 9.60 -3.79
C LEU A 107 -7.27 11.03 -3.95
N GLU A 108 -6.49 11.96 -4.50
CA GLU A 108 -6.87 13.36 -4.65
C GLU A 108 -7.55 13.67 -6.00
N ASN A 109 -7.33 12.85 -7.04
CA ASN A 109 -7.75 13.19 -8.40
C ASN A 109 -8.80 12.25 -9.01
N ILE A 110 -9.12 11.14 -8.36
CA ILE A 110 -10.05 10.15 -8.91
C ILE A 110 -11.43 10.26 -8.27
N ASP A 111 -12.46 10.27 -9.09
CA ASP A 111 -13.85 10.16 -8.63
C ASP A 111 -14.21 8.69 -8.39
N ALA A 112 -14.00 8.23 -7.17
CA ALA A 112 -14.45 6.93 -6.66
C ALA A 112 -14.99 7.12 -5.24
N ASP A 113 -15.85 6.21 -4.76
CA ASP A 113 -16.33 6.24 -3.36
C ASP A 113 -15.32 5.57 -2.45
N VAL A 114 -14.68 4.51 -2.95
CA VAL A 114 -13.68 3.71 -2.24
C VAL A 114 -12.49 3.47 -3.15
N VAL A 115 -11.31 3.80 -2.65
CA VAL A 115 -10.04 3.52 -3.33
C VAL A 115 -9.27 2.47 -2.53
N TRP A 116 -8.95 1.35 -3.18
CA TRP A 116 -8.09 0.30 -2.67
C TRP A 116 -6.66 0.53 -3.11
N TYR A 117 -5.73 0.07 -2.31
CA TYR A 117 -4.32 -0.03 -2.69
C TYR A 117 -3.86 -1.48 -2.56
N THR A 118 -3.07 -1.93 -3.53
CA THR A 118 -2.41 -3.23 -3.50
C THR A 118 -0.91 -3.06 -3.74
N ASP A 119 -0.09 -3.65 -2.85
CA ASP A 119 1.37 -3.66 -3.02
C ASP A 119 1.76 -4.39 -4.32
N ALA A 120 2.87 -3.97 -4.91
CA ALA A 120 3.45 -4.53 -6.13
C ALA A 120 3.56 -6.06 -6.12
N ASP A 121 3.86 -6.64 -4.96
CA ASP A 121 4.02 -8.07 -4.76
C ASP A 121 2.83 -8.75 -4.07
N LEU A 122 1.67 -8.07 -4.01
CA LEU A 122 0.40 -8.68 -3.63
C LEU A 122 -0.29 -9.26 -4.86
N PHE A 123 -0.54 -10.56 -4.86
CA PHE A 123 -1.22 -11.27 -5.95
C PHE A 123 -2.63 -11.64 -5.54
N THR A 124 -3.62 -11.20 -6.30
CA THR A 124 -5.01 -11.65 -6.16
C THR A 124 -5.14 -12.97 -6.89
N HIS A 125 -5.23 -14.09 -6.17
CA HIS A 125 -5.20 -15.44 -6.75
C HIS A 125 -6.58 -16.10 -6.85
N GLN A 126 -7.61 -15.47 -6.30
CA GLN A 126 -9.00 -15.90 -6.39
C GLN A 126 -9.90 -14.72 -6.78
N PRO A 127 -11.01 -14.98 -7.46
CA PRO A 127 -11.94 -13.93 -7.84
C PRO A 127 -12.46 -13.14 -6.64
N VAL A 128 -12.34 -11.82 -6.74
CA VAL A 128 -12.92 -10.85 -5.82
C VAL A 128 -14.29 -10.44 -6.37
N SER A 129 -15.31 -10.33 -5.54
CA SER A 129 -16.64 -9.86 -5.96
C SER A 129 -16.93 -8.45 -5.45
N LEU A 130 -17.80 -7.72 -6.15
CA LEU A 130 -18.30 -6.42 -5.66
C LEU A 130 -18.98 -6.55 -4.31
N GLU A 131 -19.74 -7.62 -4.09
CA GLU A 131 -20.39 -7.90 -2.81
C GLU A 131 -19.37 -8.00 -1.66
N MET A 132 -18.24 -8.68 -1.89
CA MET A 132 -17.15 -8.77 -0.92
C MET A 132 -16.56 -7.38 -0.63
N LEU A 133 -16.24 -6.59 -1.67
CA LEU A 133 -15.69 -5.25 -1.52
C LEU A 133 -16.67 -4.33 -0.78
N ASP A 134 -17.94 -4.33 -1.16
CA ASP A 134 -19.00 -3.59 -0.49
C ASP A 134 -19.17 -4.01 0.96
N SER A 135 -19.10 -5.29 1.26
CA SER A 135 -19.18 -5.83 2.64
C SER A 135 -18.02 -5.34 3.51
N LEU A 136 -16.78 -5.37 2.98
CA LEU A 136 -15.59 -4.92 3.71
C LEU A 136 -15.57 -3.40 3.93
N THR A 137 -16.23 -2.65 3.06
CA THR A 137 -16.25 -1.18 3.11
C THR A 137 -17.58 -0.62 3.62
N SER A 138 -18.49 -1.47 4.09
CA SER A 138 -19.75 -1.06 4.68
C SER A 138 -19.54 -0.24 5.97
N GLY A 139 -20.59 0.50 6.39
CA GLY A 139 -20.52 1.32 7.62
C GLY A 139 -19.80 2.66 7.42
N GLU A 140 -19.43 3.32 8.50
CA GLU A 140 -18.95 4.71 8.52
C GLU A 140 -17.42 4.84 8.63
N ALA A 141 -16.70 3.73 8.72
CA ALA A 141 -15.25 3.78 8.84
C ALA A 141 -14.61 4.44 7.60
N TYR A 142 -13.65 5.33 7.85
CA TYR A 142 -12.94 6.06 6.80
C TYR A 142 -12.02 5.15 5.98
N MET A 143 -11.34 4.22 6.65
CA MET A 143 -10.36 3.35 6.01
C MET A 143 -10.34 1.96 6.62
N GLY A 144 -9.74 1.01 5.90
CA GLY A 144 -9.48 -0.32 6.38
C GLY A 144 -8.09 -0.80 6.01
N PHE A 145 -7.46 -1.52 6.92
CA PHE A 145 -6.16 -2.13 6.74
C PHE A 145 -5.98 -3.31 7.69
N THR A 146 -4.90 -4.07 7.50
CA THR A 146 -4.57 -5.19 8.39
C THR A 146 -3.64 -4.71 9.50
N PRO A 147 -4.12 -4.53 10.73
CA PRO A 147 -3.25 -4.14 11.85
C PRO A 147 -2.42 -5.31 12.34
N ARG A 148 -1.24 -5.02 12.87
CA ARG A 148 -0.38 -6.02 13.51
C ARG A 148 -0.61 -6.07 15.02
N TRP A 149 -1.85 -6.30 15.43
CA TRP A 149 -2.34 -6.23 16.82
C TRP A 149 -1.75 -7.25 17.78
N TRP A 150 -1.00 -8.25 17.33
CA TRP A 150 -0.41 -9.27 18.22
C TRP A 150 0.65 -8.72 19.17
N ARG A 151 0.99 -7.45 19.08
CA ARG A 151 1.93 -6.79 19.98
C ARG A 151 1.16 -5.93 20.99
N LYS A 152 1.68 -5.87 22.23
CA LYS A 152 1.04 -5.19 23.37
C LYS A 152 0.75 -3.70 23.14
N LYS A 153 1.50 -3.04 22.25
CA LYS A 153 1.20 -1.69 21.75
C LYS A 153 0.99 -1.76 20.26
N THR A 154 -0.04 -1.10 19.77
CA THR A 154 -0.23 -0.95 18.33
C THR A 154 0.90 -0.08 17.77
N PRO A 155 1.33 -0.29 16.53
CA PRO A 155 2.29 0.60 15.87
C PRO A 155 1.85 2.05 15.93
N LEU A 156 0.55 2.27 15.73
CA LEU A 156 -0.11 3.55 15.85
C LEU A 156 0.18 4.22 17.21
N ALA A 157 -0.18 3.58 18.32
CA ALA A 157 0.05 4.13 19.66
C ALA A 157 1.54 4.36 19.98
N ALA A 158 2.41 3.44 19.54
CA ALA A 158 3.84 3.58 19.75
C ALA A 158 4.46 4.75 18.99
N SER A 159 3.94 5.06 17.81
CA SER A 159 4.41 6.14 16.95
C SER A 159 4.29 7.51 17.60
N LEU A 160 3.15 7.81 18.19
CA LEU A 160 2.94 9.12 18.84
C LEU A 160 3.61 9.26 20.20
N GLU A 161 3.60 8.20 21.02
CA GLU A 161 4.14 8.28 22.37
C GLU A 161 5.66 8.45 22.41
N ASN A 162 6.40 7.81 21.49
CA ASN A 162 7.84 7.73 21.56
C ASN A 162 8.56 8.23 20.29
N LYS A 163 7.85 8.59 19.23
CA LYS A 163 8.39 8.82 17.88
C LYS A 163 9.29 7.66 17.39
N THR A 164 9.10 6.49 17.98
CA THR A 164 9.87 5.28 17.68
C THR A 164 8.90 4.15 17.38
N LEU A 165 9.04 3.58 16.22
CA LEU A 165 8.28 2.41 15.83
C LEU A 165 9.05 1.12 16.07
N GLY A 166 10.37 1.22 16.18
CA GLY A 166 11.32 0.19 16.56
C GLY A 166 10.87 -1.27 16.35
N GLU A 167 11.12 -2.12 17.31
CA GLU A 167 10.75 -3.53 17.26
C GLU A 167 9.24 -3.83 17.33
N LYS A 168 8.39 -2.81 17.48
CA LYS A 168 6.95 -2.98 17.73
C LYS A 168 6.13 -3.28 16.49
N GLY A 169 6.76 -3.24 15.32
CA GLY A 169 6.11 -3.50 14.03
C GLY A 169 5.21 -2.34 13.58
N TYR A 170 4.75 -2.43 12.36
CA TYR A 170 3.97 -1.41 11.68
C TYR A 170 2.66 -2.00 11.19
N THR A 171 1.69 -1.13 10.84
CA THR A 171 0.52 -1.52 10.07
C THR A 171 0.96 -2.21 8.78
N GLU A 172 0.23 -3.23 8.36
CA GLU A 172 0.48 -3.86 7.07
C GLU A 172 -0.17 -3.02 5.97
N THR A 173 0.65 -2.34 5.19
CA THR A 173 0.22 -1.42 4.14
C THR A 173 0.14 -2.06 2.75
N GLY A 174 0.21 -3.38 2.66
CA GLY A 174 0.16 -4.11 1.39
C GLY A 174 -1.23 -4.21 0.78
N LEU A 175 -2.29 -4.08 1.59
CA LEU A 175 -3.68 -3.99 1.16
C LEU A 175 -4.43 -3.05 2.10
N MET A 176 -5.00 -2.00 1.54
CA MET A 176 -5.72 -0.98 2.29
C MET A 176 -6.85 -0.41 1.43
N PHE A 177 -7.82 0.25 2.09
CA PHE A 177 -8.78 1.09 1.39
C PHE A 177 -9.03 2.42 2.12
N TRP A 178 -9.49 3.40 1.38
CA TRP A 178 -9.97 4.70 1.87
C TRP A 178 -11.32 5.04 1.25
N LYS A 179 -12.18 5.69 2.02
CA LYS A 179 -13.41 6.32 1.50
C LYS A 179 -13.12 7.77 1.16
N THR A 180 -13.00 8.07 -0.10
CA THR A 180 -12.53 9.37 -0.59
C THR A 180 -13.49 10.52 -0.30
N LYS A 181 -14.79 10.21 -0.10
CA LYS A 181 -15.82 11.20 0.22
C LYS A 181 -15.99 11.45 1.74
N HIS A 182 -15.19 10.81 2.57
CA HIS A 182 -15.18 11.06 4.02
C HIS A 182 -14.63 12.46 4.31
N GLU A 183 -15.24 13.17 5.27
CA GLU A 183 -14.88 14.55 5.64
C GLU A 183 -13.39 14.75 5.99
N LYS A 184 -12.76 13.72 6.54
CA LYS A 184 -11.32 13.72 6.93
C LYS A 184 -10.36 13.29 5.84
N HIS A 185 -10.85 12.99 4.65
CA HIS A 185 -10.00 12.48 3.58
C HIS A 185 -8.88 13.45 3.20
N LYS A 186 -9.23 14.73 2.98
CA LYS A 186 -8.23 15.76 2.63
C LYS A 186 -7.20 16.00 3.75
N GLU A 187 -7.65 15.97 5.01
CA GLU A 187 -6.78 16.13 6.16
C GLU A 187 -5.78 14.96 6.26
N TRP A 188 -6.27 13.72 6.06
CA TRP A 188 -5.40 12.55 6.03
C TRP A 188 -4.37 12.62 4.90
N CYS A 189 -4.77 12.96 3.68
CA CYS A 189 -3.86 13.13 2.54
C CYS A 189 -2.80 14.19 2.85
N SER A 190 -3.17 15.33 3.46
CA SER A 190 -2.23 16.36 3.86
C SER A 190 -1.20 15.88 4.89
N LEU A 191 -1.65 15.16 5.92
CA LEU A 191 -0.76 14.56 6.92
C LEU A 191 0.20 13.53 6.31
N TYR A 192 -0.32 12.67 5.43
CA TYR A 192 0.50 11.66 4.75
C TYR A 192 1.53 12.30 3.82
N ARG A 193 1.13 13.33 3.08
CA ARG A 193 2.00 14.12 2.21
C ARG A 193 3.11 14.81 3.00
N SER A 194 2.80 15.41 4.15
CA SER A 194 3.77 16.14 4.97
C SER A 194 4.93 15.29 5.47
N MET A 195 4.76 13.96 5.52
CA MET A 195 5.85 13.05 5.89
C MET A 195 7.03 13.15 4.94
N TYR A 196 6.76 13.39 3.65
CA TYR A 196 7.79 13.50 2.62
C TYR A 196 8.04 14.95 2.20
N ASP A 197 7.02 15.78 2.07
CA ASP A 197 7.20 17.19 1.63
C ASP A 197 7.90 18.04 2.68
N GLU A 198 7.71 17.76 3.96
CA GLU A 198 8.31 18.46 5.09
C GLU A 198 9.40 17.63 5.79
N ASP A 199 9.84 16.54 5.17
CA ASP A 199 10.91 15.66 5.65
C ASP A 199 10.67 15.05 7.05
N LYS A 200 9.42 15.04 7.53
CA LYS A 200 9.02 14.50 8.85
C LYS A 200 9.33 13.01 9.01
N ILE A 201 9.42 12.27 7.90
CA ILE A 201 9.77 10.85 7.92
C ILE A 201 11.11 10.60 8.64
N PHE A 202 12.03 11.56 8.63
CA PHE A 202 13.35 11.44 9.26
C PHE A 202 13.35 11.64 10.78
N GLU A 203 12.20 12.01 11.36
CA GLU A 203 12.03 12.04 12.82
C GLU A 203 11.83 10.65 13.42
N PHE A 204 11.72 9.60 12.58
CA PHE A 204 11.41 8.24 12.99
C PHE A 204 12.58 7.27 12.81
N ASP A 205 12.54 6.16 13.53
CA ASP A 205 13.58 5.11 13.47
C ASP A 205 13.57 4.29 12.18
N ALA A 206 12.58 4.49 11.32
CA ALA A 206 12.48 3.87 10.01
C ALA A 206 11.68 4.78 9.06
N TRP A 207 12.05 4.78 7.78
CA TRP A 207 11.61 5.75 6.78
C TRP A 207 10.79 5.11 5.66
N HIS A 208 9.94 4.15 6.00
CA HIS A 208 9.10 3.47 5.04
C HIS A 208 7.62 3.88 5.15
N ASP A 209 6.86 3.51 4.14
CA ASP A 209 5.45 3.87 3.95
C ASP A 209 4.55 3.53 5.14
N CYS A 210 4.79 2.40 5.84
CA CYS A 210 4.00 2.05 7.03
C CYS A 210 4.14 3.09 8.14
N VAL A 211 5.32 3.71 8.29
CA VAL A 211 5.54 4.78 9.30
C VAL A 211 4.75 6.03 8.92
N ALA A 212 4.84 6.44 7.65
CA ALA A 212 4.11 7.60 7.16
C ALA A 212 2.59 7.37 7.26
N PHE A 213 2.12 6.18 6.91
CA PHE A 213 0.72 5.78 7.04
C PHE A 213 0.25 5.81 8.49
N ASP A 214 1.03 5.19 9.40
CA ASP A 214 0.73 5.17 10.82
C ASP A 214 0.65 6.59 11.40
N TYR A 215 1.58 7.47 11.03
CA TYR A 215 1.57 8.86 11.47
C TYR A 215 0.27 9.58 11.06
N ALA A 216 -0.07 9.56 9.77
CA ALA A 216 -1.27 10.24 9.26
C ALA A 216 -2.55 9.69 9.90
N THR A 217 -2.64 8.36 9.99
CA THR A 217 -3.83 7.68 10.53
C THR A 217 -3.99 7.92 12.03
N LEU A 218 -2.90 7.86 12.79
CA LEU A 218 -2.94 7.99 14.22
C LEU A 218 -3.34 9.40 14.69
N ASN A 219 -2.86 10.44 13.99
CA ASN A 219 -3.26 11.81 14.29
C ASN A 219 -4.77 12.00 14.26
N LEU A 220 -5.48 11.32 13.35
CA LEU A 220 -6.93 11.40 13.25
C LEU A 220 -7.65 10.39 14.16
N TYR A 221 -7.12 9.18 14.32
CA TYR A 221 -7.72 8.11 15.09
C TYR A 221 -7.74 8.41 16.59
N LEU A 222 -6.66 8.90 17.17
CA LEU A 222 -6.59 9.23 18.60
C LEU A 222 -7.50 10.40 18.97
N ASN A 223 -7.70 11.32 18.06
CA ASN A 223 -8.66 12.42 18.22
C ASN A 223 -10.10 11.98 17.97
N LYS A 224 -10.34 10.67 17.75
CA LYS A 224 -11.64 10.09 17.41
C LYS A 224 -12.31 10.74 16.19
N SER A 225 -11.50 11.30 15.29
CA SER A 225 -11.98 11.96 14.08
C SER A 225 -12.28 10.98 12.95
N ILE A 226 -11.74 9.77 13.03
CA ILE A 226 -11.99 8.67 12.09
C ILE A 226 -12.23 7.35 12.81
N GLN A 227 -12.97 6.48 12.13
CA GLN A 227 -13.05 5.06 12.46
C GLN A 227 -12.27 4.25 11.42
N ILE A 228 -11.74 3.10 11.83
CA ILE A 228 -10.99 2.17 10.98
C ILE A 228 -11.62 0.79 11.02
N VAL A 229 -11.56 0.08 9.88
CA VAL A 229 -11.92 -1.33 9.78
C VAL A 229 -10.66 -2.17 9.91
N ASP A 230 -10.69 -3.12 10.83
CA ASP A 230 -9.70 -4.18 10.90
C ASP A 230 -10.03 -5.24 9.85
N LEU A 231 -9.21 -5.33 8.80
CA LEU A 231 -9.34 -6.32 7.74
C LEU A 231 -8.90 -7.73 8.16
N GLY A 232 -8.57 -7.89 9.42
CA GLY A 232 -8.13 -9.13 10.02
C GLY A 232 -6.62 -9.28 10.02
N TYR A 233 -6.12 -10.00 11.00
CA TYR A 233 -4.70 -10.32 11.13
C TYR A 233 -4.47 -11.82 11.02
N GLY A 234 -3.28 -12.16 10.59
CA GLY A 234 -2.88 -13.54 10.43
C GLY A 234 -2.31 -14.17 11.69
N GLN A 235 -1.88 -15.40 11.55
CA GLN A 235 -1.16 -16.12 12.59
C GLN A 235 0.19 -15.44 12.88
N ARG A 236 0.62 -15.49 14.14
CA ARG A 236 1.77 -14.74 14.65
C ARG A 236 3.08 -14.91 13.87
N SER A 237 3.31 -16.07 13.30
CA SER A 237 4.54 -16.41 12.55
C SER A 237 4.45 -16.22 11.05
N ASN A 238 3.28 -15.85 10.52
CA ASN A 238 3.01 -15.79 9.09
C ASN A 238 2.61 -14.38 8.67
N HIS A 239 2.70 -14.11 7.37
CA HIS A 239 2.30 -12.81 6.84
C HIS A 239 0.78 -12.61 6.98
N PRO A 240 0.31 -11.47 7.55
CA PRO A 240 -1.12 -11.27 7.86
C PRO A 240 -2.03 -11.34 6.62
N LEU A 241 -1.59 -10.81 5.48
CA LEU A 241 -2.38 -10.88 4.23
C LEU A 241 -2.48 -12.28 3.62
N VAL A 242 -1.69 -13.24 4.11
CA VAL A 242 -1.75 -14.63 3.65
C VAL A 242 -2.45 -15.52 4.66
N SER A 243 -2.10 -15.38 5.94
CA SER A 243 -2.60 -16.25 7.01
C SER A 243 -3.86 -15.72 7.70
N GLY A 244 -4.24 -14.48 7.42
CA GLY A 244 -5.48 -13.87 7.88
C GLY A 244 -6.69 -14.19 6.98
N PRO A 245 -7.85 -13.62 7.27
CA PRO A 245 -9.08 -13.83 6.51
C PRO A 245 -8.95 -13.52 5.01
N LEU A 246 -8.16 -12.49 4.69
CA LEU A 246 -7.93 -12.04 3.31
C LEU A 246 -7.07 -13.01 2.48
N GLY A 247 -6.30 -13.90 3.11
CA GLY A 247 -5.49 -14.91 2.44
C GLY A 247 -6.28 -15.89 1.58
N LYS A 248 -7.61 -15.91 1.73
CA LYS A 248 -8.51 -16.63 0.83
C LYS A 248 -8.45 -16.08 -0.60
N TRP A 249 -8.21 -14.78 -0.78
CA TRP A 249 -8.19 -14.10 -2.07
C TRP A 249 -6.80 -13.59 -2.47
N PHE A 250 -5.96 -13.28 -1.48
CA PHE A 250 -4.69 -12.61 -1.70
C PHE A 250 -3.51 -13.47 -1.25
N ASP A 251 -2.41 -13.37 -1.98
CA ASP A 251 -1.12 -13.97 -1.64
C ASP A 251 -0.01 -12.92 -1.71
N HIS A 252 0.83 -12.85 -0.69
CA HIS A 252 1.91 -11.86 -0.62
C HIS A 252 3.24 -12.47 -1.04
N MET A 253 3.72 -12.10 -2.21
CA MET A 253 4.86 -12.67 -2.92
C MET A 253 6.22 -12.12 -2.44
N LYS A 254 6.34 -11.82 -1.15
CA LYS A 254 7.53 -11.20 -0.57
C LYS A 254 8.77 -12.10 -0.65
N GLY A 255 9.91 -11.49 -1.05
CA GLY A 255 11.20 -12.18 -1.09
C GLY A 255 11.23 -13.33 -2.10
N LYS A 256 11.76 -14.49 -1.71
CA LYS A 256 11.91 -15.67 -2.58
C LYS A 256 10.60 -16.24 -3.13
N ARG A 257 9.46 -15.88 -2.54
CA ARG A 257 8.13 -16.29 -3.03
C ARG A 257 7.85 -15.80 -4.44
N LYS A 258 8.42 -14.66 -4.84
CA LYS A 258 8.32 -14.10 -6.19
C LYS A 258 8.74 -15.12 -7.25
N PHE A 259 9.82 -15.86 -6.99
CA PHE A 259 10.33 -16.87 -7.91
C PHE A 259 9.58 -18.20 -7.85
N ALA A 260 8.92 -18.49 -6.74
CA ALA A 260 8.10 -19.68 -6.58
C ALA A 260 6.68 -19.55 -7.16
N GLY A 261 6.21 -18.31 -7.40
CA GLY A 261 4.86 -18.04 -7.89
C GLY A 261 3.72 -18.24 -6.87
N PHE A 262 4.08 -18.54 -5.61
CA PHE A 262 3.13 -18.68 -4.49
C PHE A 262 3.86 -18.59 -3.16
N SER A 263 3.10 -18.32 -2.06
CA SER A 263 3.63 -18.41 -0.70
C SER A 263 3.42 -19.80 -0.11
N HIS A 264 4.38 -20.28 0.66
CA HIS A 264 4.24 -21.54 1.41
C HIS A 264 3.13 -21.46 2.46
N GLU A 265 2.90 -20.26 3.01
CA GLU A 265 1.81 -20.01 3.95
C GLU A 265 0.46 -20.23 3.29
N ARG A 266 0.24 -19.74 2.05
CA ARG A 266 -0.99 -19.96 1.31
C ARG A 266 -1.28 -21.46 1.13
N VAL A 267 -0.28 -22.21 0.70
CA VAL A 267 -0.45 -23.67 0.49
C VAL A 267 -0.85 -24.37 1.76
N ARG A 268 -0.26 -24.01 2.90
CA ARG A 268 -0.60 -24.62 4.19
C ARG A 268 -1.99 -24.26 4.69
N MET A 269 -2.41 -23.00 4.47
CA MET A 269 -3.63 -22.46 5.07
C MET A 269 -4.86 -22.64 4.19
N HIS A 270 -4.69 -22.57 2.86
CA HIS A 270 -5.80 -22.45 1.92
C HIS A 270 -5.74 -23.48 0.77
N GLY A 271 -4.70 -24.32 0.74
CA GLY A 271 -4.44 -25.22 -0.38
C GLY A 271 -3.83 -24.50 -1.61
N LYS A 272 -3.60 -25.29 -2.68
CA LYS A 272 -3.07 -24.73 -3.93
C LYS A 272 -4.14 -24.02 -4.73
#